data_cb9c93dbb131ea2a1555cfca4e15ee19
#
_entry.id   cb9c93dbb131ea2a1555cfca4e15ee19
#
_cell.length_a   1.000
_cell.length_b   1.000
_cell.length_c   1.000
_cell.angle_alpha   90.00
_cell.angle_beta   90.00
_cell.angle_gamma   90.00
#
_symmetry.space_group_name_H-M   'P 1'
#
loop_
_entity.id
_entity.type
_entity.pdbx_description
1 polymer ?
#
loop_
_entity_poly.entity_id
_entity_poly.type
_entity_poly.pdbx_seq_one_letter_code
_entity_poly.pdbx_strand_id
1 'polypeptide(L)'
;LNNTYLPVNLRASGYIKKICFTEHQEVHKGDTLLILDDREYKIRVMEAEAALKDAQAGATVIGATLQTTQTTASVYDASIAEIEIRLTKLEKDRQRYQNLVKRNAATPIQLEQIETEYAATHKKLEAVKRQQKAALSGVNEVSHRRENTEAAIQRATAALEMARLNLSYTVVVAPCDGKLGRRTLEEGQFITAGQTITYILPDTQK
;
A
#
# COMPACT_ATOMS: atom_id res chain seq x y z
N LEU A 1 -24.49 -31.55 37.47
CA LEU A 1 -24.76 -30.41 36.57
C LEU A 1 -23.66 -29.37 36.78
N ASN A 2 -22.64 -29.40 35.93
CA ASN A 2 -21.60 -28.36 35.95
C ASN A 2 -22.18 -27.08 35.34
N ASN A 3 -22.65 -26.18 36.17
CA ASN A 3 -22.98 -24.81 35.77
C ASN A 3 -21.69 -24.06 35.55
N THR A 4 -21.22 -23.99 34.31
CA THR A 4 -20.02 -23.24 33.97
C THR A 4 -20.40 -21.77 33.75
N TYR A 5 -20.00 -20.89 34.66
CA TYR A 5 -20.14 -19.45 34.51
C TYR A 5 -19.05 -18.92 33.59
N LEU A 6 -19.45 -18.13 32.58
CA LEU A 6 -18.53 -17.46 31.67
C LEU A 6 -18.28 -16.03 32.15
N PRO A 7 -17.03 -15.61 32.33
CA PRO A 7 -16.72 -14.23 32.68
C PRO A 7 -16.92 -13.33 31.48
N VAL A 8 -17.50 -12.16 31.70
CA VAL A 8 -17.55 -11.07 30.70
C VAL A 8 -16.43 -10.10 31.04
N ASN A 9 -15.39 -10.13 30.24
CA ASN A 9 -14.19 -9.31 30.44
C ASN A 9 -14.19 -8.09 29.54
N LEU A 10 -13.62 -6.99 30.07
CA LEU A 10 -13.37 -5.79 29.31
C LEU A 10 -12.20 -5.99 28.35
N ARG A 11 -12.31 -5.41 27.17
CA ARG A 11 -11.23 -5.35 26.18
C ARG A 11 -10.67 -3.94 25.99
N ALA A 12 -11.31 -2.94 26.58
CA ALA A 12 -10.87 -1.55 26.58
C ALA A 12 -10.93 -0.98 27.99
N SER A 13 -10.04 -0.05 28.30
CA SER A 13 -10.05 0.70 29.55
C SER A 13 -10.74 2.03 29.36
N GLY A 14 -11.43 2.52 30.38
CA GLY A 14 -12.06 3.82 30.35
C GLY A 14 -13.06 4.03 31.47
N TYR A 15 -13.71 5.19 31.47
CA TYR A 15 -14.78 5.53 32.38
C TYR A 15 -16.10 4.94 31.91
N ILE A 16 -16.88 4.37 32.82
CA ILE A 16 -18.21 3.85 32.53
C ILE A 16 -19.15 5.01 32.26
N LYS A 17 -19.68 5.08 31.05
CA LYS A 17 -20.68 6.08 30.67
C LYS A 17 -22.09 5.64 31.03
N LYS A 18 -22.43 4.40 30.78
CA LYS A 18 -23.74 3.82 31.03
C LYS A 18 -23.65 2.31 31.30
N ILE A 19 -24.41 1.85 32.26
CA ILE A 19 -24.64 0.43 32.53
C ILE A 19 -26.06 0.08 32.06
N CYS A 20 -26.15 -0.88 31.14
CA CYS A 20 -27.39 -1.24 30.43
C CYS A 20 -28.02 -2.55 30.93
N PHE A 21 -27.53 -3.10 32.03
CA PHE A 21 -28.08 -4.34 32.58
C PHE A 21 -28.40 -4.23 34.07
N THR A 22 -29.28 -5.10 34.52
CA THR A 22 -29.59 -5.28 35.95
C THR A 22 -29.12 -6.64 36.42
N GLU A 23 -28.95 -6.80 37.75
CA GLU A 23 -28.59 -8.10 38.32
C GLU A 23 -29.60 -9.18 37.94
N HIS A 24 -29.07 -10.35 37.62
CA HIS A 24 -29.86 -11.55 37.27
C HIS A 24 -30.75 -11.42 36.04
N GLN A 25 -30.47 -10.40 35.19
CA GLN A 25 -31.18 -10.20 33.95
C GLN A 25 -30.89 -11.31 32.94
N GLU A 26 -31.91 -11.75 32.20
CA GLU A 26 -31.74 -12.59 31.02
C GLU A 26 -31.36 -11.73 29.83
N VAL A 27 -30.32 -12.14 29.09
CA VAL A 27 -29.80 -11.46 27.92
C VAL A 27 -29.61 -12.38 26.75
N HIS A 28 -29.65 -11.81 25.55
CA HIS A 28 -29.33 -12.48 24.31
C HIS A 28 -27.97 -12.09 23.80
N LYS A 29 -27.32 -12.96 23.04
CA LYS A 29 -26.05 -12.66 22.39
C LYS A 29 -26.14 -11.34 21.61
N GLY A 30 -25.20 -10.44 21.88
CA GLY A 30 -25.15 -9.12 21.22
C GLY A 30 -25.87 -8.01 21.96
N ASP A 31 -26.61 -8.30 23.04
CA ASP A 31 -27.22 -7.25 23.87
C ASP A 31 -26.13 -6.39 24.52
N THR A 32 -26.32 -5.07 24.48
CA THR A 32 -25.39 -4.12 25.10
C THR A 32 -25.49 -4.17 26.62
N LEU A 33 -24.37 -4.46 27.27
CA LEU A 33 -24.27 -4.54 28.73
C LEU A 33 -23.74 -3.26 29.35
N LEU A 34 -22.75 -2.66 28.70
CA LEU A 34 -22.01 -1.52 29.28
C LEU A 34 -21.46 -0.68 28.13
N ILE A 35 -21.45 0.64 28.35
CA ILE A 35 -20.87 1.61 27.41
C ILE A 35 -19.84 2.43 28.17
N LEU A 36 -18.61 2.45 27.62
CA LEU A 36 -17.53 3.30 28.08
C LEU A 36 -17.57 4.67 27.40
N ASP A 37 -16.95 5.67 28.00
CA ASP A 37 -16.65 6.93 27.32
C ASP A 37 -15.69 6.63 26.15
N ASP A 38 -16.14 6.91 24.93
CA ASP A 38 -15.47 6.54 23.69
C ASP A 38 -14.74 7.70 23.00
N ARG A 39 -14.72 8.90 23.61
CA ARG A 39 -14.20 10.11 22.96
C ARG A 39 -12.73 9.98 22.57
N GLU A 40 -11.88 9.45 23.43
CA GLU A 40 -10.46 9.22 23.12
C GLU A 40 -10.28 8.20 21.99
N TYR A 41 -11.09 7.15 21.98
CA TYR A 41 -11.06 6.13 20.95
C TYR A 41 -11.49 6.67 19.58
N LYS A 42 -12.48 7.55 19.54
CA LYS A 42 -12.90 8.25 18.31
C LYS A 42 -11.79 9.16 17.78
N ILE A 43 -11.10 9.88 18.66
CA ILE A 43 -9.97 10.73 18.26
C ILE A 43 -8.83 9.88 17.67
N ARG A 44 -8.52 8.74 18.26
CA ARG A 44 -7.51 7.81 17.71
C ARG A 44 -7.89 7.28 16.34
N VAL A 45 -9.17 7.01 16.10
CA VAL A 45 -9.66 6.63 14.77
C VAL A 45 -9.45 7.78 13.77
N MET A 46 -9.77 9.02 14.14
CA MET A 46 -9.55 10.18 13.29
C MET A 46 -8.06 10.38 12.94
N GLU A 47 -7.17 10.21 13.92
CA GLU A 47 -5.71 10.27 13.69
C GLU A 47 -5.25 9.19 12.72
N ALA A 48 -5.74 7.96 12.90
CA ALA A 48 -5.40 6.84 12.02
C ALA A 48 -5.97 7.01 10.60
N GLU A 49 -7.16 7.58 10.45
CA GLU A 49 -7.74 7.94 9.15
C GLU A 49 -6.90 9.00 8.43
N ALA A 50 -6.44 10.01 9.15
CA ALA A 50 -5.57 11.05 8.60
C ALA A 50 -4.22 10.46 8.15
N ALA A 51 -3.62 9.57 8.96
CA ALA A 51 -2.38 8.88 8.61
C ALA A 51 -2.54 8.00 7.36
N LEU A 52 -3.68 7.35 7.18
CA LEU A 52 -3.98 6.58 5.97
C LEU A 52 -4.07 7.48 4.73
N LYS A 53 -4.76 8.62 4.85
CA LYS A 53 -4.84 9.60 3.75
C LYS A 53 -3.47 10.13 3.36
N ASP A 54 -2.60 10.40 4.34
CA ASP A 54 -1.22 10.84 4.10
C ASP A 54 -0.43 9.78 3.34
N ALA A 55 -0.51 8.52 3.76
CA ALA A 55 0.13 7.41 3.06
C ALA A 55 -0.40 7.23 1.62
N GLN A 56 -1.69 7.38 1.40
CA GLN A 56 -2.32 7.31 0.08
C GLN A 56 -1.87 8.47 -0.82
N ALA A 57 -1.77 9.69 -0.28
CA ALA A 57 -1.26 10.84 -1.01
C ALA A 57 0.20 10.65 -1.43
N GLY A 58 1.05 10.10 -0.54
CA GLY A 58 2.43 9.73 -0.86
C GLY A 58 2.51 8.72 -2.00
N ALA A 59 1.66 7.71 -2.01
CA ALA A 59 1.59 6.72 -3.08
C ALA A 59 1.15 7.34 -4.42
N THR A 60 0.22 8.29 -4.40
CA THR A 60 -0.23 9.00 -5.60
C THR A 60 0.91 9.82 -6.22
N VAL A 61 1.69 10.52 -5.39
CA VAL A 61 2.86 11.30 -5.85
C VAL A 61 3.91 10.38 -6.50
N ILE A 62 4.23 9.27 -5.86
CA ILE A 62 5.20 8.29 -6.40
C ILE A 62 4.67 7.66 -7.70
N GLY A 63 3.38 7.36 -7.80
CA GLY A 63 2.75 6.86 -9.01
C GLY A 63 2.87 7.84 -10.19
N ALA A 64 2.67 9.13 -9.94
CA ALA A 64 2.85 10.19 -10.94
C ALA A 64 4.33 10.32 -11.35
N THR A 65 5.26 10.25 -10.41
CA THR A 65 6.71 10.26 -10.66
C THR A 65 7.12 9.05 -11.51
N LEU A 66 6.60 7.87 -11.22
CA LEU A 66 6.87 6.67 -12.01
C LEU A 66 6.41 6.84 -13.46
N GLN A 67 5.21 7.37 -13.67
CA GLN A 67 4.68 7.63 -15.02
C GLN A 67 5.55 8.61 -15.79
N THR A 68 5.96 9.71 -15.17
CA THR A 68 6.87 10.69 -15.78
C THR A 68 8.22 10.07 -16.14
N THR A 69 8.80 9.28 -15.24
CA THR A 69 10.09 8.61 -15.44
C THR A 69 10.00 7.58 -16.57
N GLN A 70 8.90 6.81 -16.66
CA GLN A 70 8.65 5.87 -17.74
C GLN A 70 8.50 6.58 -19.08
N THR A 71 7.77 7.69 -19.13
CA THR A 71 7.61 8.51 -20.32
C THR A 71 8.94 9.06 -20.81
N THR A 72 9.78 9.56 -19.88
CA THR A 72 11.13 10.05 -20.20
C THR A 72 12.00 8.93 -20.74
N ALA A 73 11.95 7.73 -20.16
CA ALA A 73 12.70 6.57 -20.67
C ALA A 73 12.25 6.14 -22.06
N SER A 74 10.96 6.26 -22.39
CA SER A 74 10.41 5.89 -23.71
C SER A 74 10.90 6.79 -24.85
N VAL A 75 11.35 8.01 -24.55
CA VAL A 75 11.94 8.91 -25.56
C VAL A 75 13.20 8.27 -26.19
N TYR A 76 13.97 7.53 -25.41
CA TYR A 76 15.17 6.85 -25.91
C TYR A 76 14.82 5.71 -26.87
N ASP A 77 13.68 5.05 -26.72
CA ASP A 77 13.22 4.02 -27.65
C ASP A 77 13.01 4.59 -29.06
N ALA A 78 12.38 5.75 -29.15
CA ALA A 78 12.16 6.45 -30.43
C ALA A 78 13.50 6.91 -31.04
N SER A 79 14.41 7.45 -30.25
CA SER A 79 15.73 7.86 -30.70
C SER A 79 16.56 6.69 -31.21
N ILE A 80 16.53 5.56 -30.52
CA ILE A 80 17.23 4.32 -30.95
C ILE A 80 16.64 3.82 -32.26
N ALA A 81 15.32 3.78 -32.42
CA ALA A 81 14.66 3.36 -33.65
C ALA A 81 15.07 4.24 -34.85
N GLU A 82 15.13 5.55 -34.67
CA GLU A 82 15.57 6.51 -35.69
C GLU A 82 17.03 6.26 -36.11
N ILE A 83 17.91 6.07 -35.14
CA ILE A 83 19.33 5.82 -35.41
C ILE A 83 19.54 4.46 -36.10
N GLU A 84 18.79 3.44 -35.71
CA GLU A 84 18.86 2.10 -36.33
C GLU A 84 18.40 2.15 -37.79
N ILE A 85 17.37 2.91 -38.14
CA ILE A 85 16.94 3.15 -39.51
C ILE A 85 18.05 3.82 -40.31
N ARG A 86 18.69 4.82 -39.73
CA ARG A 86 19.82 5.54 -40.35
C ARG A 86 21.04 4.63 -40.58
N LEU A 87 21.34 3.77 -39.60
CA LEU A 87 22.41 2.78 -39.74
C LEU A 87 22.13 1.76 -40.86
N THR A 88 20.89 1.32 -40.99
CA THR A 88 20.47 0.40 -42.05
C THR A 88 20.71 1.05 -43.41
N LYS A 89 20.34 2.33 -43.57
CA LYS A 89 20.60 3.06 -44.80
C LYS A 89 22.11 3.20 -45.08
N LEU A 90 22.88 3.58 -44.10
CA LEU A 90 24.32 3.72 -44.24
C LEU A 90 25.03 2.39 -44.54
N GLU A 91 24.55 1.28 -44.01
CA GLU A 91 25.09 -0.06 -44.34
C GLU A 91 24.82 -0.41 -45.80
N LYS A 92 23.63 -0.14 -46.31
CA LYS A 92 23.30 -0.32 -47.72
C LYS A 92 24.15 0.58 -48.64
N ASP A 93 24.35 1.83 -48.25
CA ASP A 93 25.19 2.77 -49.00
C ASP A 93 26.65 2.32 -48.99
N ARG A 94 27.16 1.84 -47.84
CA ARG A 94 28.49 1.32 -47.74
C ARG A 94 28.74 0.14 -48.67
N GLN A 95 27.81 -0.82 -48.72
CA GLN A 95 27.90 -1.97 -49.61
C GLN A 95 27.85 -1.52 -51.08
N ARG A 96 26.99 -0.59 -51.43
CA ARG A 96 26.87 -0.01 -52.78
C ARG A 96 28.16 0.65 -53.21
N TYR A 97 28.72 1.54 -52.39
CA TYR A 97 29.97 2.22 -52.72
C TYR A 97 31.19 1.30 -52.73
N GLN A 98 31.25 0.29 -51.90
CA GLN A 98 32.27 -0.75 -52.02
C GLN A 98 32.27 -1.40 -53.39
N ASN A 99 31.09 -1.73 -53.92
CA ASN A 99 30.94 -2.31 -55.23
C ASN A 99 31.30 -1.31 -56.37
N LEU A 100 30.88 -0.05 -56.21
CA LEU A 100 31.18 1.03 -57.18
C LEU A 100 32.71 1.31 -57.23
N VAL A 101 33.39 1.35 -56.12
CA VAL A 101 34.84 1.52 -56.07
C VAL A 101 35.54 0.39 -56.76
N LYS A 102 35.13 -0.87 -56.55
CA LYS A 102 35.69 -2.06 -57.24
C LYS A 102 35.55 -1.96 -58.75
N ARG A 103 34.53 -1.26 -59.25
CA ARG A 103 34.26 -1.08 -60.71
C ARG A 103 34.81 0.25 -61.23
N ASN A 104 35.59 0.96 -60.42
CA ASN A 104 36.11 2.31 -60.75
C ASN A 104 34.97 3.36 -61.04
N ALA A 105 33.78 3.15 -60.51
CA ALA A 105 32.61 4.01 -60.67
C ALA A 105 32.43 5.00 -59.54
N ALA A 106 33.20 4.90 -58.45
CA ALA A 106 33.23 5.81 -57.33
C ALA A 106 34.68 5.94 -56.79
N THR A 107 35.00 7.00 -56.09
CA THR A 107 36.32 7.27 -55.53
C THR A 107 36.46 6.60 -54.15
N PRO A 108 37.68 6.20 -53.74
CA PRO A 108 37.93 5.68 -52.38
C PRO A 108 37.54 6.69 -51.29
N ILE A 109 37.66 8.01 -51.57
CA ILE A 109 37.29 9.06 -50.61
C ILE A 109 35.77 9.06 -50.33
N GLN A 110 34.95 8.83 -51.34
CA GLN A 110 33.51 8.70 -51.17
C GLN A 110 33.11 7.53 -50.29
N LEU A 111 33.77 6.38 -50.44
CA LEU A 111 33.59 5.23 -49.58
C LEU A 111 34.02 5.50 -48.14
N GLU A 112 35.18 6.11 -47.95
CA GLU A 112 35.70 6.50 -46.65
C GLU A 112 34.76 7.43 -45.89
N GLN A 113 34.15 8.43 -46.58
CA GLN A 113 33.16 9.33 -45.98
C GLN A 113 31.95 8.54 -45.42
N ILE A 114 31.45 7.57 -46.18
CA ILE A 114 30.29 6.74 -45.77
C ILE A 114 30.68 5.82 -44.59
N GLU A 115 31.87 5.21 -44.64
CA GLU A 115 32.39 4.39 -43.55
C GLU A 115 32.58 5.18 -42.26
N THR A 116 33.06 6.42 -42.35
CA THR A 116 33.22 7.33 -41.22
C THR A 116 31.86 7.71 -40.63
N GLU A 117 30.89 8.05 -41.47
CA GLU A 117 29.55 8.39 -41.02
C GLU A 117 28.83 7.17 -40.37
N TYR A 118 29.01 5.98 -40.93
CA TYR A 118 28.51 4.73 -40.34
C TYR A 118 29.11 4.50 -38.95
N ALA A 119 30.43 4.60 -38.82
CA ALA A 119 31.11 4.41 -37.53
C ALA A 119 30.68 5.44 -36.50
N ALA A 120 30.55 6.71 -36.89
CA ALA A 120 30.07 7.78 -36.00
C ALA A 120 28.63 7.56 -35.54
N THR A 121 27.76 7.15 -36.45
CA THR A 121 26.35 6.84 -36.15
C THR A 121 26.22 5.60 -35.25
N HIS A 122 27.06 4.60 -35.48
CA HIS A 122 27.13 3.42 -34.60
C HIS A 122 27.53 3.77 -33.17
N LYS A 123 28.51 4.66 -33.01
CA LYS A 123 28.92 5.18 -31.70
C LYS A 123 27.80 5.99 -31.01
N LYS A 124 27.06 6.76 -31.79
CA LYS A 124 25.90 7.49 -31.29
C LYS A 124 24.81 6.53 -30.79
N LEU A 125 24.57 5.42 -31.50
CA LEU A 125 23.65 4.39 -31.06
C LEU A 125 24.08 3.77 -29.72
N GLU A 126 25.35 3.43 -29.56
CA GLU A 126 25.89 2.91 -28.29
C GLU A 126 25.67 3.91 -27.14
N ALA A 127 25.92 5.20 -27.39
CA ALA A 127 25.72 6.25 -26.39
C ALA A 127 24.26 6.38 -25.95
N VAL A 128 23.33 6.38 -26.91
CA VAL A 128 21.89 6.47 -26.62
C VAL A 128 21.39 5.21 -25.91
N LYS A 129 21.88 4.02 -26.26
CA LYS A 129 21.58 2.78 -25.54
C LYS A 129 22.03 2.81 -24.07
N ARG A 130 23.20 3.42 -23.79
CA ARG A 130 23.66 3.64 -22.40
C ARG A 130 22.76 4.61 -21.65
N GLN A 131 22.31 5.68 -22.30
CA GLN A 131 21.37 6.63 -21.71
C GLN A 131 20.01 5.96 -21.42
N GLN A 132 19.52 5.13 -22.34
CA GLN A 132 18.31 4.31 -22.14
C GLN A 132 18.47 3.41 -20.92
N LYS A 133 19.58 2.70 -20.79
CA LYS A 133 19.85 1.82 -19.66
C LYS A 133 19.85 2.58 -18.34
N ALA A 134 20.45 3.76 -18.30
CA ALA A 134 20.44 4.63 -17.12
C ALA A 134 19.01 5.09 -16.77
N ALA A 135 18.22 5.47 -17.79
CA ALA A 135 16.83 5.87 -17.60
C ALA A 135 15.96 4.71 -17.08
N LEU A 136 16.16 3.50 -17.58
CA LEU A 136 15.46 2.30 -17.10
C LEU A 136 15.86 1.93 -15.64
N SER A 137 17.10 2.16 -15.26
CA SER A 137 17.54 2.02 -13.87
C SER A 137 16.80 3.01 -12.96
N GLY A 138 16.60 4.25 -13.43
CA GLY A 138 15.77 5.24 -12.73
C GLY A 138 14.32 4.81 -12.58
N VAL A 139 13.74 4.19 -13.60
CA VAL A 139 12.38 3.60 -13.52
C VAL A 139 12.31 2.52 -12.45
N ASN A 140 13.31 1.63 -12.40
CA ASN A 140 13.36 0.58 -11.38
C ASN A 140 13.47 1.16 -9.96
N GLU A 141 14.28 2.20 -9.76
CA GLU A 141 14.40 2.88 -8.47
C GLU A 141 13.06 3.44 -8.00
N VAL A 142 12.33 4.15 -8.87
CA VAL A 142 11.01 4.70 -8.55
C VAL A 142 9.99 3.58 -8.32
N SER A 143 10.06 2.49 -9.09
CA SER A 143 9.22 1.31 -8.89
C SER A 143 9.41 0.69 -7.50
N HIS A 144 10.64 0.59 -7.00
CA HIS A 144 10.93 0.13 -5.64
C HIS A 144 10.39 1.10 -4.57
N ARG A 145 10.49 2.41 -4.81
CA ARG A 145 9.85 3.40 -3.93
C ARG A 145 8.34 3.24 -3.87
N ARG A 146 7.71 2.88 -4.99
CA ARG A 146 6.29 2.57 -5.03
C ARG A 146 5.92 1.40 -4.13
N GLU A 147 6.71 0.33 -4.12
CA GLU A 147 6.52 -0.79 -3.19
C GLU A 147 6.57 -0.33 -1.72
N ASN A 148 7.49 0.58 -1.38
CA ASN A 148 7.57 1.18 -0.05
C ASN A 148 6.31 1.97 0.31
N THR A 149 5.73 2.70 -0.63
CA THR A 149 4.47 3.43 -0.40
C THR A 149 3.28 2.50 -0.22
N GLU A 150 3.25 1.39 -0.93
CA GLU A 150 2.23 0.34 -0.76
C GLU A 150 2.31 -0.28 0.64
N ALA A 151 3.52 -0.58 1.12
CA ALA A 151 3.75 -1.06 2.48
C ALA A 151 3.33 -0.04 3.53
N ALA A 152 3.58 1.26 3.30
CA ALA A 152 3.14 2.34 4.17
C ALA A 152 1.61 2.42 4.27
N ILE A 153 0.89 2.24 3.16
CA ILE A 153 -0.57 2.16 3.14
C ILE A 153 -1.06 0.97 3.95
N GLN A 154 -0.45 -0.19 3.80
CA GLN A 154 -0.82 -1.39 4.57
C GLN A 154 -0.64 -1.17 6.08
N ARG A 155 0.46 -0.56 6.50
CA ARG A 155 0.68 -0.22 7.92
C ARG A 155 -0.35 0.76 8.45
N ALA A 156 -0.65 1.81 7.68
CA ALA A 156 -1.65 2.81 8.06
C ALA A 156 -3.06 2.21 8.10
N THR A 157 -3.40 1.32 7.17
CA THR A 157 -4.67 0.58 7.16
C THR A 157 -4.79 -0.31 8.40
N ALA A 158 -3.74 -1.05 8.75
CA ALA A 158 -3.71 -1.90 9.94
C ALA A 158 -3.88 -1.08 11.22
N ALA A 159 -3.22 0.08 11.31
CA ALA A 159 -3.36 1.00 12.45
C ALA A 159 -4.80 1.55 12.57
N LEU A 160 -5.43 1.88 11.46
CA LEU A 160 -6.82 2.32 11.43
C LEU A 160 -7.78 1.20 11.87
N GLU A 161 -7.58 0.01 11.38
CA GLU A 161 -8.35 -1.18 11.77
C GLU A 161 -8.23 -1.46 13.28
N MET A 162 -7.03 -1.34 13.84
CA MET A 162 -6.79 -1.49 15.26
C MET A 162 -7.50 -0.41 16.08
N ALA A 163 -7.44 0.85 15.61
CA ALA A 163 -8.13 1.95 16.27
C ALA A 163 -9.66 1.76 16.26
N ARG A 164 -10.22 1.31 15.16
CA ARG A 164 -11.65 0.98 15.04
C ARG A 164 -12.05 -0.20 15.92
N LEU A 165 -11.20 -1.22 16.00
CA LEU A 165 -11.42 -2.37 16.86
C LEU A 165 -11.45 -1.96 18.34
N ASN A 166 -10.50 -1.13 18.76
CA ASN A 166 -10.46 -0.60 20.12
C ASN A 166 -11.70 0.26 20.43
N LEU A 167 -12.15 1.05 19.47
CA LEU A 167 -13.41 1.81 19.61
C LEU A 167 -14.60 0.86 19.78
N SER A 168 -14.65 -0.23 19.03
CA SER A 168 -15.75 -1.21 19.15
C SER A 168 -15.81 -1.87 20.52
N TYR A 169 -14.68 -2.00 21.20
CA TYR A 169 -14.62 -2.58 22.55
C TYR A 169 -15.16 -1.66 23.65
N THR A 170 -15.44 -0.40 23.35
CA THR A 170 -16.08 0.53 24.29
C THR A 170 -17.55 0.22 24.51
N VAL A 171 -18.16 -0.56 23.64
CA VAL A 171 -19.49 -1.12 23.81
C VAL A 171 -19.35 -2.60 24.15
N VAL A 172 -19.62 -2.94 25.39
CA VAL A 172 -19.52 -4.33 25.87
C VAL A 172 -20.86 -5.05 25.63
N VAL A 173 -20.82 -6.15 24.92
CA VAL A 173 -21.99 -6.93 24.56
C VAL A 173 -21.96 -8.32 25.19
N ALA A 174 -23.15 -8.94 25.34
CA ALA A 174 -23.25 -10.30 25.84
C ALA A 174 -22.66 -11.30 24.83
N PRO A 175 -21.74 -12.18 25.26
CA PRO A 175 -21.10 -13.16 24.38
C PRO A 175 -21.99 -14.33 23.96
N CYS A 176 -23.05 -14.59 24.74
CA CYS A 176 -24.01 -15.65 24.49
C CYS A 176 -25.34 -15.34 25.18
N ASP A 177 -26.36 -16.14 24.89
CA ASP A 177 -27.63 -16.10 25.60
C ASP A 177 -27.43 -16.68 27.01
N GLY A 178 -28.07 -16.07 27.99
CA GLY A 178 -28.00 -16.53 29.34
C GLY A 178 -28.44 -15.52 30.38
N LYS A 179 -28.19 -15.85 31.64
CA LYS A 179 -28.54 -15.03 32.80
C LYS A 179 -27.30 -14.40 33.41
N LEU A 180 -27.33 -13.07 33.59
CA LEU A 180 -26.25 -12.31 34.20
C LEU A 180 -26.18 -12.51 35.72
N GLY A 181 -24.96 -12.36 36.25
CA GLY A 181 -24.69 -12.39 37.68
C GLY A 181 -24.90 -11.01 38.32
N ARG A 182 -24.12 -10.78 39.37
CA ARG A 182 -24.20 -9.52 40.15
C ARG A 182 -23.64 -8.34 39.37
N ARG A 183 -24.18 -7.17 39.67
CA ARG A 183 -23.68 -5.86 39.23
C ARG A 183 -22.88 -5.25 40.39
N THR A 184 -21.59 -5.11 40.22
CA THR A 184 -20.67 -4.52 41.23
C THR A 184 -20.09 -3.18 40.77
N LEU A 185 -20.43 -2.72 39.56
CA LEU A 185 -19.91 -1.54 38.91
C LEU A 185 -20.91 -0.40 38.98
N GLU A 186 -20.36 0.82 38.98
CA GLU A 186 -21.10 2.07 39.03
C GLU A 186 -20.78 2.94 37.82
N GLU A 187 -21.77 3.72 37.35
CA GLU A 187 -21.54 4.72 36.31
C GLU A 187 -20.56 5.79 36.80
N GLY A 188 -19.64 6.22 35.92
CA GLY A 188 -18.56 7.16 36.24
C GLY A 188 -17.29 6.50 36.82
N GLN A 189 -17.30 5.22 37.11
CA GLN A 189 -16.12 4.48 37.58
C GLN A 189 -15.15 4.23 36.44
N PHE A 190 -13.84 4.34 36.72
CA PHE A 190 -12.80 3.92 35.79
C PHE A 190 -12.56 2.41 35.92
N ILE A 191 -12.53 1.73 34.79
CA ILE A 191 -12.25 0.29 34.71
C ILE A 191 -11.16 0.01 33.68
N THR A 192 -10.42 -1.07 33.92
CA THR A 192 -9.24 -1.46 33.15
C THR A 192 -9.53 -2.65 32.27
N ALA A 193 -8.93 -2.68 31.08
CA ALA A 193 -8.98 -3.84 30.19
C ALA A 193 -8.51 -5.11 30.90
N GLY A 194 -9.22 -6.21 30.68
CA GLY A 194 -9.00 -7.49 31.35
C GLY A 194 -9.81 -7.69 32.63
N GLN A 195 -10.41 -6.64 33.19
CA GLN A 195 -11.27 -6.75 34.37
C GLN A 195 -12.60 -7.44 34.01
N THR A 196 -13.06 -8.32 34.90
CA THR A 196 -14.36 -8.97 34.75
C THR A 196 -15.45 -8.05 35.26
N ILE A 197 -16.48 -7.78 34.43
CA ILE A 197 -17.61 -6.93 34.80
C ILE A 197 -18.76 -7.68 35.44
N THR A 198 -19.00 -8.91 34.99
CA THR A 198 -20.01 -9.84 35.50
C THR A 198 -19.75 -11.22 34.95
N TYR A 199 -20.55 -12.20 35.41
CA TYR A 199 -20.56 -13.55 34.87
C TYR A 199 -21.89 -13.84 34.18
N ILE A 200 -21.85 -14.64 33.13
CA ILE A 200 -23.06 -15.10 32.44
C ILE A 200 -23.21 -16.61 32.65
N LEU A 201 -24.41 -17.04 33.04
CA LEU A 201 -24.79 -18.44 33.06
C LEU A 201 -25.46 -18.75 31.73
N PRO A 202 -24.77 -19.48 30.80
CA PRO A 202 -25.33 -19.77 29.49
C PRO A 202 -26.62 -20.59 29.60
N ASP A 203 -27.58 -20.29 28.71
CA ASP A 203 -28.72 -21.14 28.52
C ASP A 203 -28.25 -22.46 27.90
N THR A 204 -28.37 -23.55 28.65
CA THR A 204 -28.16 -24.89 28.09
C THR A 204 -29.31 -25.18 27.16
N GLN A 205 -29.06 -25.05 25.85
CA GLN A 205 -29.98 -25.60 24.88
C GLN A 205 -30.09 -27.11 25.11
N LYS A 206 -31.33 -27.56 25.41
CA LYS A 206 -31.67 -28.95 25.42
C LYS A 206 -31.56 -29.58 24.03
#